data_9b670a9ac01b75f2e53a76e9a6fe10de
#
_entry.id   9b670a9ac01b75f2e53a76e9a6fe10de
#
_cell.length_a   1.000
_cell.length_b   1.000
_cell.length_c   1.000
_cell.angle_alpha   90.00
_cell.angle_beta   90.00
_cell.angle_gamma   90.00
#
_symmetry.space_group_name_H-M   'P 1'
#
loop_
_entity.id
_entity.type
_entity.pdbx_description
1 polymer ?
#
loop_
_entity_poly.entity_id
_entity_poly.type
_entity_poly.pdbx_seq_one_letter_code
_entity_poly.pdbx_strand_id
1 'polypeptide(L)'
;KKEAENKSLIIFPAVEITCDTSKIHLLILFDVDKSSEDVNDFLIKCDIDRSKFGKQDAYTSKSVLEVAKIADANGCVIIPAHIDEYNGLSSLSNDILNEFLNLPYINAVQFVHENFLESNLIITENTELKKYFDEYYNSSIDYSTLKEWYKPIKKAKELQKALLTFSDNPHSKISSSHGLWGIGNKYSWIKMEQKPSLESLRQSFLLPELRVRNCYQNVKSPYILPDLWIKSILINETEITEMGVSLMLSFSPQLNTIIGGRGTGKSSILKFIRGALLKKIDSTLDSIKEDQDNFYKKKAKDGKGVLKIDSTIEIHFIRNKIEYKIKASNMAANQKIEIFKLKDDSSWEIITDDGFLDFFEFEHYSQKQIYEIAKKPNSLRERIDNAIKNERDTLKNEYKTQSALIRTIQGEISGKGKLETEVKDILAQIELYNQSNISKLIKERSKFIENQKNIIDFEKELETKENSIKEFIDGIDSPVLDICNFEEAYRSSFSEYYSSVSNKYDDFKNKCLEMIDDLKNSKTLFMQKVKNSKWNEDFTTNNKAFEEEKEKLKVLGLSDLDNFERLIQSKEEKENKLTVMEKKEESLLHEISKKD
;
A
#
# COMPACT_ATOMS: atom_id res chain seq x y z
N LYS A 1 16.45 -13.89 -31.14
CA LYS A 1 15.12 -14.53 -31.10
C LYS A 1 15.18 -15.93 -30.48
N LYS A 2 16.00 -16.88 -31.00
CA LYS A 2 16.09 -18.28 -30.47
C LYS A 2 16.41 -18.35 -28.98
N GLU A 3 17.33 -17.52 -28.47
CA GLU A 3 17.63 -17.47 -27.03
C GLU A 3 16.49 -16.87 -26.19
N ALA A 4 15.75 -15.92 -26.75
CA ALA A 4 14.61 -15.32 -26.09
C ALA A 4 13.42 -16.30 -25.99
N GLU A 5 13.17 -17.07 -27.05
CA GLU A 5 12.14 -18.12 -27.07
C GLU A 5 12.37 -19.17 -25.97
N ASN A 6 13.62 -19.57 -25.75
CA ASN A 6 13.99 -20.48 -24.67
C ASN A 6 13.76 -19.90 -23.25
N LYS A 7 13.64 -18.59 -23.14
CA LYS A 7 13.41 -17.88 -21.88
C LYS A 7 11.98 -17.32 -21.74
N SER A 8 11.08 -17.70 -22.63
CA SER A 8 9.70 -17.17 -22.69
C SER A 8 9.65 -15.64 -22.88
N LEU A 9 10.67 -15.07 -23.53
CA LEU A 9 10.74 -13.65 -23.86
C LEU A 9 10.24 -13.42 -25.28
N ILE A 10 9.45 -12.38 -25.46
CA ILE A 10 8.97 -11.93 -26.77
C ILE A 10 9.72 -10.68 -27.14
N ILE A 11 10.32 -10.67 -28.34
CA ILE A 11 11.10 -9.55 -28.85
C ILE A 11 10.41 -8.97 -30.08
N PHE A 12 10.00 -7.73 -29.99
CA PHE A 12 9.63 -6.92 -31.14
C PHE A 12 10.91 -6.31 -31.73
N PRO A 13 11.24 -6.60 -33.01
CA PRO A 13 12.32 -5.87 -33.66
C PRO A 13 12.02 -4.38 -33.64
N ALA A 14 13.00 -3.56 -33.35
CA ALA A 14 12.82 -2.14 -33.24
C ALA A 14 14.06 -1.38 -33.66
N VAL A 15 13.88 -0.11 -33.98
CA VAL A 15 14.96 0.84 -34.23
C VAL A 15 14.58 2.19 -33.63
N GLU A 16 15.55 2.86 -33.06
CA GLU A 16 15.47 4.27 -32.68
C GLU A 16 16.05 5.12 -33.78
N ILE A 17 15.27 6.09 -34.27
CA ILE A 17 15.65 6.98 -35.36
C ILE A 17 15.77 8.40 -34.83
N THR A 18 16.87 9.04 -35.12
CA THR A 18 17.09 10.46 -34.90
C THR A 18 16.58 11.24 -36.13
N CYS A 19 15.60 12.11 -35.93
CA CYS A 19 14.94 12.87 -36.98
C CYS A 19 15.60 14.23 -37.16
N ASP A 20 15.84 14.61 -38.40
CA ASP A 20 16.26 15.90 -38.92
C ASP A 20 17.23 16.71 -38.01
N THR A 21 17.23 18.03 -38.16
CA THR A 21 17.97 18.97 -37.33
C THR A 21 17.44 19.10 -35.92
N SER A 22 16.19 18.64 -35.65
CA SER A 22 15.58 18.66 -34.33
C SER A 22 16.19 17.64 -33.38
N LYS A 23 16.86 16.61 -33.91
CA LYS A 23 17.47 15.46 -33.20
C LYS A 23 16.48 14.69 -32.32
N ILE A 24 15.19 14.78 -32.63
CA ILE A 24 14.15 14.04 -31.90
C ILE A 24 14.26 12.55 -32.20
N HIS A 25 14.12 11.75 -31.16
CA HIS A 25 14.18 10.30 -31.26
C HIS A 25 12.78 9.69 -31.38
N LEU A 26 12.59 8.85 -32.39
CA LEU A 26 11.39 8.03 -32.58
C LEU A 26 11.77 6.55 -32.50
N LEU A 27 11.15 5.82 -31.58
CA LEU A 27 11.25 4.38 -31.51
C LEU A 27 10.20 3.77 -32.42
N ILE A 28 10.66 2.97 -33.38
CA ILE A 28 9.82 2.29 -34.37
C ILE A 28 9.85 0.79 -34.10
N LEU A 29 8.70 0.22 -33.79
CA LEU A 29 8.55 -1.21 -33.48
C LEU A 29 7.91 -1.94 -34.66
N PHE A 30 8.48 -3.10 -34.96
CA PHE A 30 8.00 -4.02 -35.98
C PHE A 30 7.38 -5.27 -35.33
N ASP A 31 6.53 -5.99 -36.07
CA ASP A 31 5.91 -7.20 -35.52
C ASP A 31 6.97 -8.29 -35.25
N VAL A 32 6.61 -9.22 -34.39
CA VAL A 32 7.50 -10.28 -33.89
C VAL A 32 8.06 -11.18 -34.99
N ASP A 33 7.38 -11.31 -36.13
CA ASP A 33 7.79 -12.09 -37.29
C ASP A 33 8.83 -11.39 -38.16
N LYS A 34 8.94 -10.05 -38.04
CA LYS A 34 9.85 -9.24 -38.86
C LYS A 34 11.34 -9.55 -38.59
N SER A 35 12.11 -9.38 -39.63
CA SER A 35 13.56 -9.65 -39.65
C SER A 35 14.38 -8.38 -39.54
N SER A 36 15.70 -8.53 -39.44
CA SER A 36 16.65 -7.39 -39.54
C SER A 36 16.63 -6.72 -40.91
N GLU A 37 16.32 -7.48 -41.99
CA GLU A 37 16.21 -6.89 -43.32
C GLU A 37 15.00 -5.97 -43.45
N ASP A 38 13.85 -6.32 -42.84
CA ASP A 38 12.70 -5.43 -42.80
C ASP A 38 13.04 -4.09 -42.12
N VAL A 39 13.84 -4.13 -41.05
CA VAL A 39 14.31 -2.93 -40.36
C VAL A 39 15.28 -2.15 -41.26
N ASN A 40 16.22 -2.83 -41.93
CA ASN A 40 17.17 -2.20 -42.85
C ASN A 40 16.46 -1.48 -44.01
N ASP A 41 15.46 -2.13 -44.61
CA ASP A 41 14.66 -1.55 -45.68
C ASP A 41 13.87 -0.32 -45.22
N PHE A 42 13.39 -0.36 -43.98
CA PHE A 42 12.72 0.81 -43.38
C PHE A 42 13.71 1.98 -43.20
N LEU A 43 14.93 1.72 -42.72
CA LEU A 43 15.95 2.76 -42.54
C LEU A 43 16.33 3.41 -43.88
N ILE A 44 16.43 2.62 -44.97
CA ILE A 44 16.65 3.15 -46.31
C ILE A 44 15.51 4.05 -46.76
N LYS A 45 14.24 3.67 -46.51
CA LYS A 45 13.07 4.51 -46.78
C LYS A 45 13.09 5.83 -46.01
N CYS A 46 13.77 5.85 -44.87
CA CYS A 46 14.00 7.04 -44.05
C CYS A 46 15.27 7.82 -44.49
N ASP A 47 15.84 7.54 -45.64
CA ASP A 47 17.07 8.20 -46.21
C ASP A 47 18.29 8.02 -45.31
N ILE A 48 18.41 6.92 -44.58
CA ILE A 48 19.60 6.57 -43.80
C ILE A 48 20.44 5.57 -44.61
N ASP A 49 21.67 5.96 -44.93
CA ASP A 49 22.59 5.10 -45.67
C ASP A 49 23.01 3.87 -44.86
N ARG A 50 23.11 2.70 -45.52
CA ARG A 50 23.51 1.45 -44.86
C ARG A 50 24.83 1.54 -44.09
N SER A 51 25.78 2.36 -44.59
CA SER A 51 27.06 2.58 -43.91
C SER A 51 26.96 3.30 -42.57
N LYS A 52 25.81 3.91 -42.30
CA LYS A 52 25.50 4.67 -41.09
C LYS A 52 24.71 3.84 -40.06
N PHE A 53 24.23 2.67 -40.40
CA PHE A 53 23.43 1.85 -39.48
C PHE A 53 24.16 1.57 -38.19
N GLY A 54 23.51 1.85 -37.04
CA GLY A 54 24.04 1.66 -35.69
C GLY A 54 25.13 2.64 -35.28
N LYS A 55 25.42 3.70 -36.07
CA LYS A 55 26.38 4.74 -35.70
C LYS A 55 25.69 5.91 -35.01
N GLN A 56 26.37 6.53 -34.05
CA GLN A 56 25.86 7.67 -33.30
C GLN A 56 25.59 8.92 -34.15
N ASP A 57 26.27 9.03 -35.29
CA ASP A 57 26.08 10.13 -36.26
C ASP A 57 25.06 9.83 -37.34
N ALA A 58 24.31 8.70 -37.21
CA ALA A 58 23.25 8.35 -38.11
C ALA A 58 21.97 9.13 -37.76
N TYR A 59 21.51 9.96 -38.65
CA TYR A 59 20.22 10.63 -38.56
C TYR A 59 19.58 10.73 -39.94
N THR A 60 18.26 10.85 -40.00
CA THR A 60 17.55 11.11 -41.24
C THR A 60 17.40 12.60 -41.47
N SER A 61 17.33 13.03 -42.75
CA SER A 61 16.95 14.40 -43.12
C SER A 61 15.42 14.65 -43.03
N LYS A 62 14.65 13.57 -42.80
CA LYS A 62 13.18 13.66 -42.72
C LYS A 62 12.74 14.17 -41.36
N SER A 63 11.67 14.95 -41.36
CA SER A 63 10.99 15.44 -40.17
C SER A 63 10.31 14.30 -39.39
N VAL A 64 9.95 14.56 -38.13
CA VAL A 64 9.21 13.60 -37.30
C VAL A 64 7.87 13.18 -37.94
N LEU A 65 7.19 14.10 -38.66
CA LEU A 65 5.96 13.83 -39.36
C LEU A 65 6.16 12.89 -40.55
N GLU A 66 7.23 13.09 -41.32
CA GLU A 66 7.54 12.25 -42.48
C GLU A 66 7.96 10.84 -42.04
N VAL A 67 8.84 10.71 -41.01
CA VAL A 67 9.23 9.42 -40.46
C VAL A 67 8.01 8.68 -39.91
N ALA A 68 7.13 9.36 -39.17
CA ALA A 68 5.92 8.77 -38.63
C ALA A 68 4.99 8.26 -39.75
N LYS A 69 4.82 9.00 -40.82
CA LYS A 69 4.03 8.59 -41.99
C LYS A 69 4.62 7.35 -42.68
N ILE A 70 5.94 7.29 -42.82
CA ILE A 70 6.62 6.13 -43.40
C ILE A 70 6.43 4.90 -42.48
N ALA A 71 6.55 5.08 -41.16
CA ALA A 71 6.38 4.01 -40.20
C ALA A 71 4.95 3.44 -40.19
N ASP A 72 3.94 4.31 -40.23
CA ASP A 72 2.54 3.89 -40.36
C ASP A 72 2.30 3.10 -41.64
N ALA A 73 2.77 3.61 -42.78
CA ALA A 73 2.66 2.93 -44.08
C ALA A 73 3.34 1.55 -44.11
N ASN A 74 4.33 1.30 -43.23
CA ASN A 74 4.96 -0.02 -43.04
C ASN A 74 4.33 -0.85 -41.91
N GLY A 75 3.20 -0.42 -41.34
CA GLY A 75 2.50 -1.13 -40.29
C GLY A 75 3.21 -1.15 -38.95
N CYS A 76 4.14 -0.23 -38.70
CA CYS A 76 4.91 -0.14 -37.45
C CYS A 76 4.12 0.53 -36.33
N VAL A 77 4.51 0.29 -35.07
CA VAL A 77 4.11 1.11 -33.93
C VAL A 77 5.19 2.16 -33.69
N ILE A 78 4.76 3.38 -33.41
CA ILE A 78 5.63 4.55 -33.25
C ILE A 78 5.50 5.02 -31.81
N ILE A 79 6.65 5.15 -31.11
CA ILE A 79 6.71 5.67 -29.75
C ILE A 79 7.77 6.77 -29.73
N PRO A 80 7.39 8.05 -29.63
CA PRO A 80 8.35 9.11 -29.39
C PRO A 80 9.09 8.85 -28.09
N ALA A 81 10.43 8.86 -28.15
CA ALA A 81 11.28 8.55 -27.01
C ALA A 81 11.45 9.78 -26.09
N HIS A 82 11.59 9.54 -24.78
CA HIS A 82 11.92 10.52 -23.74
C HIS A 82 11.40 11.94 -24.00
N ILE A 83 10.07 12.07 -24.23
CA ILE A 83 9.45 13.30 -24.73
C ILE A 83 9.60 14.51 -23.81
N ASP A 84 10.00 14.30 -22.57
CA ASP A 84 10.13 15.24 -21.46
C ASP A 84 11.61 15.54 -21.09
N GLU A 85 12.51 15.29 -22.03
CA GLU A 85 13.97 15.54 -21.91
C GLU A 85 14.55 16.25 -23.12
N TYR A 86 15.89 16.40 -23.10
CA TYR A 86 16.69 16.79 -24.26
C TYR A 86 16.45 15.83 -25.43
N ASN A 87 16.43 16.35 -26.64
CA ASN A 87 16.11 15.60 -27.87
C ASN A 87 14.70 14.95 -27.86
N GLY A 88 13.85 15.34 -26.92
CA GLY A 88 12.44 14.96 -26.89
C GLY A 88 11.55 15.92 -27.69
N LEU A 89 10.23 15.71 -27.61
CA LEU A 89 9.26 16.50 -28.36
C LEU A 89 9.19 17.98 -27.96
N SER A 90 9.82 18.37 -26.87
CA SER A 90 9.91 19.76 -26.38
C SER A 90 10.63 20.69 -27.36
N SER A 91 11.47 20.16 -28.26
CA SER A 91 12.14 20.93 -29.30
C SER A 91 11.25 21.30 -30.48
N LEU A 92 10.05 20.75 -30.58
CA LEU A 92 9.07 21.12 -31.62
C LEU A 92 8.34 22.43 -31.31
N SER A 93 8.00 23.18 -32.35
CA SER A 93 7.03 24.25 -32.19
C SER A 93 5.66 23.69 -31.73
N ASN A 94 4.86 24.53 -31.08
CA ASN A 94 3.55 24.10 -30.55
C ASN A 94 2.64 23.55 -31.67
N ASP A 95 2.70 24.11 -32.89
CA ASP A 95 1.89 23.67 -34.01
C ASP A 95 2.30 22.28 -34.48
N ILE A 96 3.59 22.05 -34.69
CA ILE A 96 4.12 20.74 -35.10
C ILE A 96 3.90 19.68 -33.99
N LEU A 97 4.10 20.03 -32.71
CA LEU A 97 3.82 19.14 -31.58
C LEU A 97 2.34 18.72 -31.57
N ASN A 98 1.44 19.67 -31.75
CA ASN A 98 0.01 19.40 -31.82
C ASN A 98 -0.35 18.54 -33.03
N GLU A 99 0.17 18.85 -34.22
CA GLU A 99 -0.04 18.07 -35.42
C GLU A 99 0.44 16.63 -35.21
N PHE A 100 1.67 16.46 -34.76
CA PHE A 100 2.30 15.16 -34.55
C PHE A 100 1.53 14.29 -33.54
N LEU A 101 1.21 14.81 -32.35
CA LEU A 101 0.50 14.05 -31.32
C LEU A 101 -0.97 13.76 -31.69
N ASN A 102 -1.58 14.53 -32.60
CA ASN A 102 -2.93 14.24 -33.08
C ASN A 102 -2.97 13.23 -34.25
N LEU A 103 -1.82 12.77 -34.75
CA LEU A 103 -1.80 11.70 -35.75
C LEU A 103 -2.47 10.44 -35.18
N PRO A 104 -3.36 9.77 -35.93
CA PRO A 104 -4.15 8.65 -35.43
C PRO A 104 -3.33 7.42 -35.08
N TYR A 105 -2.12 7.32 -35.56
CA TYR A 105 -1.19 6.22 -35.34
C TYR A 105 -0.14 6.52 -34.25
N ILE A 106 -0.12 7.72 -33.66
CA ILE A 106 0.66 8.03 -32.46
C ILE A 106 -0.21 7.80 -31.23
N ASN A 107 -0.13 6.61 -30.63
CA ASN A 107 -1.00 6.21 -29.52
C ASN A 107 -0.26 6.09 -28.18
N ALA A 108 1.07 6.12 -28.21
CA ALA A 108 1.91 6.00 -27.02
C ALA A 108 3.09 6.97 -27.10
N VAL A 109 3.61 7.34 -25.94
CA VAL A 109 4.81 8.16 -25.79
C VAL A 109 5.65 7.62 -24.63
N GLN A 110 6.98 7.72 -24.73
CA GLN A 110 7.88 7.41 -23.62
C GLN A 110 8.20 8.69 -22.85
N PHE A 111 8.12 8.62 -21.53
CA PHE A 111 8.52 9.68 -20.60
C PHE A 111 9.53 9.17 -19.58
N VAL A 112 10.31 10.09 -19.00
CA VAL A 112 11.40 9.81 -18.06
C VAL A 112 11.03 10.20 -16.63
N HIS A 113 10.47 11.40 -16.44
CA HIS A 113 10.33 12.02 -15.13
C HIS A 113 8.94 11.79 -14.52
N GLU A 114 8.90 11.00 -13.43
CA GLU A 114 7.64 10.70 -12.74
C GLU A 114 6.95 11.94 -12.16
N ASN A 115 7.72 12.97 -11.79
CA ASN A 115 7.20 14.23 -11.27
C ASN A 115 6.24 14.94 -12.24
N PHE A 116 6.40 14.70 -13.53
CA PHE A 116 5.48 15.22 -14.55
C PHE A 116 4.15 14.44 -14.64
N LEU A 117 4.00 13.33 -13.93
CA LEU A 117 2.73 12.61 -13.84
C LEU A 117 1.74 13.25 -12.87
N GLU A 118 2.19 14.12 -11.98
CA GLU A 118 1.36 14.78 -11.00
C GLU A 118 0.18 15.51 -11.65
N SER A 119 -0.99 15.41 -10.99
CA SER A 119 -2.20 16.08 -11.46
C SER A 119 -2.12 17.57 -11.10
N ASN A 120 -2.46 18.43 -12.05
CA ASN A 120 -2.43 19.89 -11.87
C ASN A 120 -1.07 20.48 -11.50
N LEU A 121 0.02 19.88 -12.00
CA LEU A 121 1.38 20.33 -11.74
C LEU A 121 1.57 21.81 -12.14
N ILE A 122 1.98 22.62 -11.17
CA ILE A 122 2.39 24.01 -11.38
C ILE A 122 3.92 24.03 -11.37
N ILE A 123 4.52 24.39 -12.51
CA ILE A 123 5.99 24.38 -12.66
C ILE A 123 6.60 25.68 -12.13
N THR A 124 5.92 26.81 -12.32
CA THR A 124 6.40 28.12 -11.94
C THR A 124 6.57 28.18 -10.41
N GLU A 125 7.79 28.49 -9.95
CA GLU A 125 8.13 28.63 -8.53
C GLU A 125 8.08 27.31 -7.70
N ASN A 126 7.92 26.16 -8.33
CA ASN A 126 8.01 24.87 -7.65
C ASN A 126 9.48 24.53 -7.34
N THR A 127 9.90 24.89 -6.12
CA THR A 127 11.29 24.71 -5.68
C THR A 127 11.70 23.25 -5.51
N GLU A 128 10.77 22.37 -5.12
CA GLU A 128 11.02 20.94 -4.97
C GLU A 128 11.24 20.29 -6.33
N LEU A 129 10.38 20.60 -7.29
CA LEU A 129 10.54 20.13 -8.67
C LEU A 129 11.87 20.60 -9.26
N LYS A 130 12.21 21.88 -9.09
CA LYS A 130 13.48 22.43 -9.56
C LYS A 130 14.66 21.71 -8.93
N LYS A 131 14.65 21.52 -7.61
CA LYS A 131 15.70 20.82 -6.87
C LYS A 131 15.88 19.40 -7.40
N TYR A 132 14.79 18.67 -7.65
CA TYR A 132 14.85 17.31 -8.23
C TYR A 132 15.58 17.33 -9.59
N PHE A 133 15.27 18.25 -10.50
CA PHE A 133 15.90 18.31 -11.80
C PHE A 133 17.37 18.79 -11.73
N ASP A 134 17.68 19.75 -10.85
CA ASP A 134 19.06 20.21 -10.63
C ASP A 134 19.95 19.06 -10.11
N GLU A 135 19.45 18.24 -9.20
CA GLU A 135 20.13 17.05 -8.67
C GLU A 135 20.25 15.94 -9.73
N TYR A 136 19.17 15.70 -10.48
CA TYR A 136 19.12 14.65 -11.51
C TYR A 136 20.15 14.88 -12.63
N TYR A 137 20.26 16.11 -13.11
CA TYR A 137 21.19 16.49 -14.19
C TYR A 137 22.55 17.00 -13.66
N ASN A 138 22.72 17.10 -12.36
CA ASN A 138 23.89 17.71 -11.74
C ASN A 138 24.22 19.10 -12.34
N SER A 139 23.19 19.87 -12.63
CA SER A 139 23.26 21.20 -13.25
C SER A 139 22.01 21.99 -12.94
N SER A 140 22.11 23.33 -13.00
CA SER A 140 20.94 24.16 -12.76
C SER A 140 20.03 24.20 -13.99
N ILE A 141 18.82 23.65 -13.85
CA ILE A 141 17.79 23.66 -14.89
C ILE A 141 16.80 24.79 -14.58
N ASP A 142 16.59 25.68 -15.52
CA ASP A 142 15.67 26.79 -15.32
C ASP A 142 14.19 26.39 -15.48
N TYR A 143 13.29 27.19 -14.93
CA TYR A 143 11.86 26.94 -15.02
C TYR A 143 11.31 27.04 -16.44
N SER A 144 11.96 27.75 -17.34
CA SER A 144 11.55 27.84 -18.74
C SER A 144 11.78 26.50 -19.44
N THR A 145 12.94 25.89 -19.21
CA THR A 145 13.24 24.54 -19.70
C THR A 145 12.28 23.49 -19.16
N LEU A 146 11.99 23.52 -17.85
CA LEU A 146 11.01 22.59 -17.24
C LEU A 146 9.60 22.76 -17.84
N LYS A 147 9.20 23.99 -18.15
CA LYS A 147 7.92 24.25 -18.83
C LYS A 147 7.90 23.66 -20.24
N GLU A 148 8.97 23.83 -21.00
CA GLU A 148 9.09 23.24 -22.32
C GLU A 148 9.03 21.71 -22.26
N TRP A 149 9.77 21.08 -21.35
CA TRP A 149 9.74 19.62 -21.16
C TRP A 149 8.39 19.08 -20.72
N TYR A 150 7.64 19.85 -19.92
CA TYR A 150 6.29 19.44 -19.50
C TYR A 150 5.22 19.54 -20.59
N LYS A 151 5.40 20.41 -21.58
CA LYS A 151 4.40 20.61 -22.64
C LYS A 151 3.98 19.32 -23.36
N PRO A 152 4.93 18.47 -23.85
CA PRO A 152 4.57 17.23 -24.53
C PRO A 152 3.81 16.26 -23.62
N ILE A 153 4.20 16.16 -22.34
CA ILE A 153 3.50 15.32 -21.36
C ILE A 153 2.07 15.81 -21.13
N LYS A 154 1.92 17.10 -20.89
CA LYS A 154 0.60 17.71 -20.71
C LYS A 154 -0.31 17.42 -21.92
N LYS A 155 0.22 17.62 -23.13
CA LYS A 155 -0.52 17.38 -24.36
C LYS A 155 -0.85 15.89 -24.56
N ALA A 156 0.09 14.99 -24.26
CA ALA A 156 -0.14 13.54 -24.32
C ALA A 156 -1.24 13.10 -23.35
N LYS A 157 -1.29 13.66 -22.13
CA LYS A 157 -2.37 13.43 -21.16
C LYS A 157 -3.73 13.94 -21.69
N GLU A 158 -3.79 15.16 -22.22
CA GLU A 158 -5.01 15.73 -22.80
C GLU A 158 -5.57 14.86 -23.93
N LEU A 159 -4.68 14.28 -24.76
CA LEU A 159 -5.04 13.40 -25.87
C LEU A 159 -5.18 11.92 -25.45
N GLN A 160 -5.11 11.61 -24.15
CA GLN A 160 -5.21 10.25 -23.60
C GLN A 160 -4.24 9.25 -24.26
N LYS A 161 -3.02 9.69 -24.59
CA LYS A 161 -1.97 8.80 -25.10
C LYS A 161 -1.45 7.89 -24.01
N ALA A 162 -1.02 6.67 -24.35
CA ALA A 162 -0.38 5.76 -23.42
C ALA A 162 0.97 6.33 -22.96
N LEU A 163 1.11 6.57 -21.65
CA LEU A 163 2.34 7.07 -21.05
C LEU A 163 3.22 5.89 -20.61
N LEU A 164 4.25 5.62 -21.36
CA LEU A 164 5.16 4.51 -21.16
C LEU A 164 6.46 4.99 -20.52
N THR A 165 7.05 4.16 -19.68
CA THR A 165 8.45 4.28 -19.28
C THR A 165 9.11 2.93 -19.43
N PHE A 166 10.34 2.91 -19.88
CA PHE A 166 11.19 1.72 -20.01
C PHE A 166 12.65 2.14 -20.09
N SER A 167 13.55 1.22 -19.73
CA SER A 167 14.99 1.49 -19.78
C SER A 167 15.47 1.56 -21.24
N ASP A 168 16.24 2.56 -21.55
CA ASP A 168 16.86 2.74 -22.87
C ASP A 168 18.38 2.59 -22.85
N ASN A 169 18.97 2.67 -21.67
CA ASN A 169 20.42 2.61 -21.47
C ASN A 169 20.81 1.30 -20.77
N PRO A 170 21.62 0.44 -21.42
CA PRO A 170 22.06 -0.83 -20.84
C PRO A 170 23.11 -0.66 -19.73
N HIS A 171 23.69 0.52 -19.58
CA HIS A 171 24.79 0.80 -18.65
C HIS A 171 24.30 1.04 -17.23
N SER A 172 25.23 1.12 -16.29
CA SER A 172 24.96 1.48 -14.91
C SER A 172 24.69 2.98 -14.75
N LYS A 173 24.07 3.35 -13.64
CA LYS A 173 23.76 4.74 -13.27
C LYS A 173 24.96 5.71 -13.39
N ILE A 174 26.18 5.22 -13.22
CA ILE A 174 27.39 6.05 -13.20
C ILE A 174 27.88 6.40 -14.62
N SER A 175 27.51 5.63 -15.63
CA SER A 175 28.10 5.74 -16.99
C SER A 175 27.23 6.49 -17.97
N SER A 176 26.19 7.18 -17.57
CA SER A 176 25.20 7.58 -18.51
C SER A 176 24.95 9.06 -18.65
N SER A 177 24.57 9.43 -19.84
CA SER A 177 23.94 10.70 -20.18
C SER A 177 22.40 10.66 -20.12
N HIS A 178 21.79 9.49 -19.96
CA HIS A 178 20.35 9.29 -19.88
C HIS A 178 19.93 8.76 -18.53
N GLY A 179 18.73 9.12 -18.09
CA GLY A 179 18.21 8.75 -16.79
C GLY A 179 17.62 7.35 -16.64
N LEU A 180 17.36 6.65 -17.73
CA LEU A 180 16.69 5.35 -17.73
C LEU A 180 17.68 4.19 -17.80
N TRP A 181 18.55 4.09 -16.79
CA TRP A 181 19.63 3.10 -16.73
C TRP A 181 19.17 1.69 -16.44
N GLY A 182 19.91 0.77 -17.01
CA GLY A 182 19.81 -0.65 -16.69
C GLY A 182 18.54 -1.29 -17.25
N ILE A 183 18.74 -2.28 -18.12
CA ILE A 183 17.60 -3.01 -18.71
C ILE A 183 16.74 -3.62 -17.63
N GLY A 184 15.45 -3.30 -17.64
CA GLY A 184 14.46 -3.78 -16.68
C GLY A 184 14.31 -2.94 -15.40
N ASN A 185 15.13 -1.91 -15.18
CA ASN A 185 14.96 -1.00 -14.03
C ASN A 185 13.74 -0.08 -14.18
N LYS A 186 13.43 0.28 -15.43
CA LYS A 186 12.18 0.97 -15.77
C LYS A 186 11.40 0.11 -16.74
N TYR A 187 10.10 0.03 -16.55
CA TYR A 187 9.20 -0.82 -17.33
C TYR A 187 7.76 -0.33 -17.28
N SER A 188 6.99 -0.79 -18.23
CA SER A 188 5.55 -0.61 -18.24
C SER A 188 4.84 -1.97 -18.33
N TRP A 189 3.80 -2.12 -17.54
CA TRP A 189 2.89 -3.26 -17.62
C TRP A 189 1.86 -2.99 -18.73
N ILE A 190 1.82 -3.89 -19.70
CA ILE A 190 0.89 -3.78 -20.84
C ILE A 190 0.02 -5.03 -20.90
N LYS A 191 -1.28 -4.85 -20.81
CA LYS A 191 -2.24 -5.94 -20.92
C LYS A 191 -2.52 -6.25 -22.38
N MET A 192 -1.99 -7.37 -22.86
CA MET A 192 -2.15 -7.88 -24.23
C MET A 192 -2.83 -9.25 -24.25
N GLU A 193 -3.08 -9.77 -25.42
CA GLU A 193 -3.52 -11.16 -25.62
C GLU A 193 -2.44 -12.16 -25.25
N GLN A 194 -2.82 -13.44 -25.10
CA GLN A 194 -1.86 -14.51 -24.73
C GLN A 194 -0.70 -14.66 -25.72
N LYS A 195 -0.94 -14.35 -27.01
CA LYS A 195 0.09 -14.31 -28.04
C LYS A 195 0.33 -12.85 -28.44
N PRO A 196 1.28 -12.17 -27.81
CA PRO A 196 1.58 -10.79 -28.11
C PRO A 196 1.94 -10.57 -29.58
N SER A 197 1.36 -9.56 -30.18
CA SER A 197 1.61 -9.09 -31.53
C SER A 197 1.65 -7.57 -31.56
N LEU A 198 2.15 -6.98 -32.62
CA LEU A 198 2.17 -5.52 -32.78
C LEU A 198 0.76 -4.92 -32.73
N GLU A 199 -0.23 -5.66 -33.28
CA GLU A 199 -1.63 -5.25 -33.23
C GLU A 199 -2.19 -5.30 -31.80
N SER A 200 -1.87 -6.34 -31.00
CA SER A 200 -2.30 -6.41 -29.62
C SER A 200 -1.68 -5.28 -28.76
N LEU A 201 -0.47 -4.87 -29.09
CA LEU A 201 0.21 -3.71 -28.49
C LEU A 201 -0.52 -2.41 -28.87
N ARG A 202 -0.84 -2.22 -30.15
CA ARG A 202 -1.60 -1.07 -30.67
C ARG A 202 -2.96 -0.94 -29.99
N GLN A 203 -3.69 -2.05 -29.88
CA GLN A 203 -4.98 -2.12 -29.16
C GLN A 203 -4.84 -1.75 -27.68
N SER A 204 -3.73 -2.09 -27.05
CA SER A 204 -3.47 -1.73 -25.65
C SER A 204 -3.27 -0.23 -25.48
N PHE A 205 -2.64 0.42 -26.43
CA PHE A 205 -2.43 1.88 -26.40
C PHE A 205 -3.68 2.70 -26.72
N LEU A 206 -4.70 2.12 -27.32
CA LEU A 206 -6.00 2.78 -27.54
C LEU A 206 -6.83 2.90 -26.26
N LEU A 207 -6.55 2.08 -25.25
CA LEU A 207 -7.23 2.07 -23.95
C LEU A 207 -6.22 2.10 -22.80
N PRO A 208 -5.37 3.14 -22.72
CA PRO A 208 -4.23 3.15 -21.81
C PRO A 208 -4.65 3.09 -20.34
N GLU A 209 -5.77 3.73 -19.96
CA GLU A 209 -6.27 3.72 -18.59
C GLU A 209 -6.61 2.30 -18.07
N LEU A 210 -6.97 1.38 -18.98
CA LEU A 210 -7.35 0.01 -18.63
C LEU A 210 -6.24 -1.00 -18.88
N ARG A 211 -5.29 -0.69 -19.78
CA ARG A 211 -4.33 -1.66 -20.31
C ARG A 211 -2.87 -1.33 -20.06
N VAL A 212 -2.55 -0.11 -19.63
CA VAL A 212 -1.17 0.34 -19.42
C VAL A 212 -0.98 0.82 -17.99
N ARG A 213 0.10 0.39 -17.34
CA ARG A 213 0.58 0.91 -16.06
C ARG A 213 2.10 1.00 -16.12
N ASN A 214 2.68 2.09 -15.69
CA ASN A 214 4.12 2.22 -15.61
C ASN A 214 4.65 1.83 -14.23
N CYS A 215 5.96 1.60 -14.10
CA CYS A 215 6.58 1.16 -12.86
C CYS A 215 6.49 2.19 -11.71
N TYR A 216 6.26 3.46 -12.00
CA TYR A 216 6.02 4.49 -10.99
C TYR A 216 4.65 4.34 -10.34
N GLN A 217 3.65 3.93 -11.10
CA GLN A 217 2.29 3.65 -10.61
C GLN A 217 2.20 2.29 -9.92
N ASN A 218 2.85 1.28 -10.49
CA ASN A 218 2.76 -0.11 -10.03
C ASN A 218 4.12 -0.81 -10.09
N VAL A 219 4.78 -0.95 -8.94
CA VAL A 219 6.04 -1.71 -8.84
C VAL A 219 5.81 -3.22 -9.04
N LYS A 220 4.66 -3.73 -8.61
CA LYS A 220 4.26 -5.14 -8.83
C LYS A 220 3.29 -5.23 -9.98
N SER A 221 3.22 -6.41 -10.62
CA SER A 221 2.25 -6.65 -11.68
C SER A 221 0.83 -6.27 -11.24
N PRO A 222 0.13 -5.40 -11.99
CA PRO A 222 -1.25 -5.05 -11.70
C PRO A 222 -2.23 -6.16 -12.07
N TYR A 223 -1.75 -7.23 -12.70
CA TYR A 223 -2.58 -8.37 -13.08
C TYR A 223 -2.79 -9.27 -11.87
N ILE A 224 -3.90 -9.04 -11.19
CA ILE A 224 -4.32 -9.86 -10.04
C ILE A 224 -5.26 -10.93 -10.54
N LEU A 225 -4.88 -12.19 -10.34
CA LEU A 225 -5.77 -13.33 -10.58
C LEU A 225 -6.73 -13.45 -9.40
N PRO A 226 -8.04 -13.57 -9.65
CA PRO A 226 -8.96 -13.89 -8.57
C PRO A 226 -8.66 -15.28 -8.00
N ASP A 227 -8.86 -15.44 -6.71
CA ASP A 227 -8.64 -16.72 -6.02
C ASP A 227 -9.62 -17.80 -6.50
N LEU A 228 -10.76 -17.39 -7.02
CA LEU A 228 -11.80 -18.25 -7.54
C LEU A 228 -12.32 -17.73 -8.89
N TRP A 229 -12.22 -18.54 -9.95
CA TRP A 229 -12.77 -18.20 -11.26
C TRP A 229 -13.03 -19.45 -12.11
N ILE A 230 -14.01 -19.37 -13.02
CA ILE A 230 -14.37 -20.44 -13.93
C ILE A 230 -13.43 -20.43 -15.14
N LYS A 231 -12.68 -21.53 -15.33
CA LYS A 231 -11.71 -21.68 -16.43
C LYS A 231 -12.39 -22.09 -17.74
N SER A 232 -13.31 -23.04 -17.66
CA SER A 232 -14.04 -23.51 -18.84
C SER A 232 -15.34 -24.22 -18.45
N ILE A 233 -16.24 -24.31 -19.42
CA ILE A 233 -17.42 -25.15 -19.36
C ILE A 233 -17.43 -26.11 -20.57
N LEU A 234 -17.76 -27.35 -20.32
CA LEU A 234 -17.99 -28.38 -21.35
C LEU A 234 -19.45 -28.84 -21.23
N ILE A 235 -20.19 -28.74 -22.33
CA ILE A 235 -21.61 -29.09 -22.41
C ILE A 235 -21.75 -30.22 -23.42
N ASN A 236 -22.26 -31.36 -22.95
CA ASN A 236 -22.43 -32.56 -23.77
C ASN A 236 -23.89 -32.97 -23.84
N GLU A 237 -24.28 -33.52 -25.00
CA GLU A 237 -25.56 -34.17 -25.21
C GLU A 237 -26.78 -33.38 -24.73
N THR A 238 -26.86 -32.10 -25.16
CA THR A 238 -28.02 -31.23 -24.91
C THR A 238 -28.72 -30.89 -26.23
N GLU A 239 -29.89 -30.23 -26.18
CA GLU A 239 -30.57 -29.74 -27.37
C GLU A 239 -29.88 -28.55 -28.06
N ILE A 240 -28.91 -27.93 -27.41
CA ILE A 240 -28.07 -26.86 -28.00
C ILE A 240 -26.74 -27.35 -28.52
N THR A 241 -26.42 -28.61 -28.35
CA THR A 241 -25.24 -29.26 -28.93
C THR A 241 -25.65 -30.20 -30.04
N GLU A 242 -24.85 -30.29 -31.10
CA GLU A 242 -25.01 -31.34 -32.10
C GLU A 242 -24.75 -32.72 -31.47
N MET A 243 -25.38 -33.74 -32.02
CA MET A 243 -25.23 -35.13 -31.54
C MET A 243 -23.78 -35.56 -31.63
N GLY A 244 -23.22 -36.02 -30.51
CA GLY A 244 -21.81 -36.43 -30.43
C GLY A 244 -20.79 -35.30 -30.45
N VAL A 245 -21.21 -34.05 -30.48
CA VAL A 245 -20.31 -32.89 -30.47
C VAL A 245 -20.43 -32.17 -29.12
N SER A 246 -19.31 -32.03 -28.44
CA SER A 246 -19.21 -31.27 -27.18
C SER A 246 -19.02 -29.77 -27.45
N LEU A 247 -19.76 -28.93 -26.75
CA LEU A 247 -19.53 -27.49 -26.76
C LEU A 247 -18.58 -27.11 -25.59
N MET A 248 -17.37 -26.73 -25.93
CA MET A 248 -16.39 -26.27 -24.96
C MET A 248 -16.17 -24.78 -25.08
N LEU A 249 -16.26 -24.05 -23.96
CA LEU A 249 -15.97 -22.63 -23.86
C LEU A 249 -14.92 -22.40 -22.79
N SER A 250 -13.88 -21.67 -23.12
CA SER A 250 -12.85 -21.23 -22.19
C SER A 250 -13.05 -19.78 -21.80
N PHE A 251 -12.78 -19.46 -20.55
CA PHE A 251 -12.93 -18.11 -20.01
C PHE A 251 -11.59 -17.55 -19.57
N SER A 252 -11.49 -16.24 -19.64
CA SER A 252 -10.42 -15.48 -18.98
C SER A 252 -10.74 -15.34 -17.48
N PRO A 253 -9.75 -15.25 -16.59
CA PRO A 253 -10.00 -14.93 -15.18
C PRO A 253 -10.54 -13.53 -14.95
N GLN A 254 -10.62 -12.71 -15.98
CA GLN A 254 -11.17 -11.37 -15.96
C GLN A 254 -12.50 -11.28 -16.73
N LEU A 255 -12.89 -10.09 -17.19
CA LEU A 255 -14.12 -9.88 -17.92
C LEU A 255 -14.18 -10.73 -19.21
N ASN A 256 -15.27 -11.48 -19.36
CA ASN A 256 -15.58 -12.23 -20.57
C ASN A 256 -16.87 -11.71 -21.19
N THR A 257 -16.93 -11.60 -22.51
CA THR A 257 -18.13 -11.23 -23.25
C THR A 257 -18.54 -12.36 -24.18
N ILE A 258 -19.84 -12.71 -24.17
CA ILE A 258 -20.40 -13.70 -25.08
C ILE A 258 -21.26 -12.95 -26.09
N ILE A 259 -20.83 -12.92 -27.36
CA ILE A 259 -21.48 -12.21 -28.45
C ILE A 259 -22.18 -13.21 -29.39
N GLY A 260 -23.30 -12.82 -29.94
CA GLY A 260 -24.06 -13.64 -30.90
C GLY A 260 -25.47 -13.12 -31.10
N GLY A 261 -26.14 -13.56 -32.15
CA GLY A 261 -27.50 -13.22 -32.48
C GLY A 261 -28.55 -13.71 -31.47
N ARG A 262 -29.82 -13.40 -31.71
CA ARG A 262 -30.93 -13.91 -30.91
C ARG A 262 -31.06 -15.42 -31.15
N GLY A 263 -31.24 -16.21 -30.05
CA GLY A 263 -31.43 -17.66 -30.15
C GLY A 263 -30.13 -18.48 -30.19
N THR A 264 -28.94 -17.88 -30.22
CA THR A 264 -27.66 -18.59 -30.31
C THR A 264 -27.17 -19.24 -29.00
N GLY A 265 -28.00 -19.33 -27.96
CA GLY A 265 -27.65 -20.07 -26.73
C GLY A 265 -26.85 -19.27 -25.69
N LYS A 266 -26.57 -17.98 -25.88
CA LYS A 266 -25.79 -17.15 -24.93
C LYS A 266 -26.30 -17.25 -23.48
N SER A 267 -27.59 -17.06 -23.26
CA SER A 267 -28.23 -17.16 -21.95
C SER A 267 -28.26 -18.60 -21.42
N SER A 268 -28.25 -19.59 -22.34
CA SER A 268 -28.24 -21.00 -21.96
C SER A 268 -26.93 -21.40 -21.32
N ILE A 269 -25.79 -20.84 -21.78
CA ILE A 269 -24.47 -21.09 -21.18
C ILE A 269 -24.46 -20.70 -19.71
N LEU A 270 -24.95 -19.48 -19.40
CA LEU A 270 -25.06 -19.01 -18.01
C LEU A 270 -26.03 -19.86 -17.17
N LYS A 271 -27.14 -20.29 -17.78
CA LYS A 271 -28.07 -21.21 -17.10
C LYS A 271 -27.41 -22.56 -16.79
N PHE A 272 -26.63 -23.13 -17.72
CA PHE A 272 -25.89 -24.38 -17.45
C PHE A 272 -24.86 -24.24 -16.34
N ILE A 273 -24.05 -23.17 -16.32
CA ILE A 273 -23.11 -22.90 -15.23
C ILE A 273 -23.86 -22.92 -13.89
N ARG A 274 -24.96 -22.21 -13.84
CA ARG A 274 -25.77 -22.10 -12.63
C ARG A 274 -26.39 -23.43 -12.20
N GLY A 275 -26.96 -24.16 -13.11
CA GLY A 275 -27.58 -25.46 -12.82
C GLY A 275 -26.58 -26.48 -12.32
N ALA A 276 -25.38 -26.53 -12.94
CA ALA A 276 -24.31 -27.42 -12.52
C ALA A 276 -23.78 -27.09 -11.11
N LEU A 277 -23.82 -25.81 -10.71
CA LEU A 277 -23.40 -25.34 -9.39
C LEU A 277 -24.54 -25.37 -8.34
N LEU A 278 -25.70 -25.92 -8.65
CA LEU A 278 -26.89 -25.98 -7.78
C LEU A 278 -27.35 -24.62 -7.25
N LYS A 279 -26.96 -23.52 -7.86
CA LYS A 279 -27.36 -22.18 -7.40
C LYS A 279 -28.80 -21.89 -7.84
N LYS A 280 -29.72 -21.90 -6.88
CA LYS A 280 -31.13 -21.54 -7.12
C LYS A 280 -31.28 -20.02 -7.28
N ILE A 281 -32.23 -19.59 -8.11
CA ILE A 281 -32.60 -18.18 -8.17
C ILE A 281 -33.40 -17.85 -6.91
N ASP A 282 -32.88 -16.98 -6.11
CA ASP A 282 -33.67 -16.27 -5.09
C ASP A 282 -34.44 -15.15 -5.79
N SER A 283 -35.56 -15.53 -6.40
CA SER A 283 -36.44 -14.60 -7.10
C SER A 283 -37.86 -14.73 -6.53
N THR A 284 -38.41 -13.60 -6.21
CA THR A 284 -39.84 -13.48 -5.82
C THR A 284 -40.78 -13.56 -7.03
N LEU A 285 -40.25 -13.65 -8.26
CA LEU A 285 -41.00 -13.67 -9.50
C LEU A 285 -41.20 -15.09 -10.01
N ASP A 286 -42.43 -15.60 -9.95
CA ASP A 286 -42.82 -16.96 -10.37
C ASP A 286 -42.45 -17.20 -11.86
N SER A 287 -42.57 -16.20 -12.73
CA SER A 287 -42.19 -16.32 -14.15
C SER A 287 -40.71 -16.60 -14.40
N ILE A 288 -39.83 -16.19 -13.48
CA ILE A 288 -38.38 -16.46 -13.57
C ILE A 288 -38.11 -17.88 -13.08
N LYS A 289 -38.77 -18.32 -12.01
CA LYS A 289 -38.66 -19.69 -11.52
C LYS A 289 -39.17 -20.68 -12.57
N GLU A 290 -40.33 -20.41 -13.15
CA GLU A 290 -40.91 -21.25 -14.19
C GLU A 290 -40.02 -21.37 -15.43
N ASP A 291 -39.40 -20.26 -15.90
CA ASP A 291 -38.47 -20.27 -17.03
C ASP A 291 -37.24 -21.14 -16.75
N GLN A 292 -36.74 -21.13 -15.50
CA GLN A 292 -35.65 -22.00 -15.09
C GLN A 292 -36.04 -23.47 -14.98
N ASP A 293 -37.13 -23.75 -14.30
CA ASP A 293 -37.61 -25.13 -14.16
C ASP A 293 -37.90 -25.75 -15.52
N ASN A 294 -38.46 -24.96 -16.43
CA ASN A 294 -38.68 -25.40 -17.81
C ASN A 294 -37.36 -25.63 -18.58
N PHE A 295 -36.31 -24.85 -18.31
CA PHE A 295 -35.01 -25.02 -18.98
C PHE A 295 -34.33 -26.34 -18.62
N TYR A 296 -34.34 -26.76 -17.37
CA TYR A 296 -33.68 -27.96 -16.87
C TYR A 296 -34.50 -29.26 -17.03
N LYS A 297 -35.56 -29.23 -17.81
CA LYS A 297 -36.33 -30.44 -18.16
C LYS A 297 -35.77 -31.14 -19.38
N LYS A 298 -36.08 -32.42 -19.49
CA LYS A 298 -35.95 -33.14 -20.76
C LYS A 298 -36.87 -32.47 -21.78
N LYS A 299 -36.41 -32.43 -23.03
CA LYS A 299 -37.22 -31.85 -24.11
C LYS A 299 -38.54 -32.60 -24.21
N ALA A 300 -39.62 -31.86 -24.07
CA ALA A 300 -40.99 -32.34 -24.17
C ALA A 300 -41.59 -32.00 -25.54
N LYS A 301 -42.74 -32.59 -25.86
CA LYS A 301 -43.48 -32.31 -27.10
C LYS A 301 -43.94 -30.85 -27.23
N ASP A 302 -44.05 -30.15 -26.14
CA ASP A 302 -44.36 -28.71 -26.09
C ASP A 302 -43.17 -27.79 -26.39
N GLY A 303 -42.03 -28.39 -26.77
CA GLY A 303 -40.78 -27.66 -27.08
C GLY A 303 -40.02 -27.12 -25.88
N LYS A 304 -40.49 -27.37 -24.64
CA LYS A 304 -39.79 -26.97 -23.41
C LYS A 304 -38.73 -28.00 -23.02
N GLY A 305 -37.68 -27.53 -22.37
CA GLY A 305 -36.54 -28.37 -21.95
C GLY A 305 -35.39 -28.37 -22.94
N VAL A 306 -34.18 -28.47 -22.44
CA VAL A 306 -32.95 -28.50 -23.23
C VAL A 306 -32.08 -29.72 -22.94
N LEU A 307 -32.49 -30.55 -21.99
CA LEU A 307 -31.70 -31.70 -21.54
C LEU A 307 -32.12 -32.99 -22.27
N LYS A 308 -31.17 -33.84 -22.56
CA LYS A 308 -31.31 -35.24 -22.96
C LYS A 308 -30.99 -36.16 -21.77
N ILE A 309 -31.19 -37.47 -21.92
CA ILE A 309 -30.93 -38.43 -20.83
C ILE A 309 -29.45 -38.39 -20.42
N ASP A 310 -28.57 -38.32 -21.41
CA ASP A 310 -27.11 -38.40 -21.22
C ASP A 310 -26.44 -37.03 -21.13
N SER A 311 -27.23 -35.97 -20.94
CA SER A 311 -26.69 -34.61 -20.81
C SER A 311 -25.75 -34.51 -19.63
N THR A 312 -24.53 -34.04 -19.88
CA THR A 312 -23.54 -33.75 -18.85
C THR A 312 -22.98 -32.34 -19.02
N ILE A 313 -22.75 -31.67 -17.88
CA ILE A 313 -22.12 -30.38 -17.84
C ILE A 313 -20.90 -30.48 -16.95
N GLU A 314 -19.73 -30.17 -17.52
CA GLU A 314 -18.50 -30.10 -16.74
C GLU A 314 -18.04 -28.66 -16.63
N ILE A 315 -17.71 -28.22 -15.40
CA ILE A 315 -17.18 -26.88 -15.14
C ILE A 315 -15.80 -27.05 -14.54
N HIS A 316 -14.81 -26.52 -15.22
CA HIS A 316 -13.45 -26.39 -14.68
C HIS A 316 -13.30 -25.02 -14.04
N PHE A 317 -12.77 -24.99 -12.84
CA PHE A 317 -12.52 -23.75 -12.13
C PHE A 317 -11.20 -23.80 -11.37
N ILE A 318 -10.64 -22.64 -11.14
CA ILE A 318 -9.43 -22.46 -10.34
C ILE A 318 -9.84 -21.91 -8.97
N ARG A 319 -9.32 -22.51 -7.91
CA ARG A 319 -9.42 -21.98 -6.53
C ARG A 319 -8.05 -22.04 -5.88
N ASN A 320 -7.56 -20.89 -5.42
CA ASN A 320 -6.23 -20.78 -4.79
C ASN A 320 -5.13 -21.44 -5.64
N LYS A 321 -5.16 -21.21 -6.97
CA LYS A 321 -4.23 -21.74 -7.98
C LYS A 321 -4.36 -23.27 -8.23
N ILE A 322 -5.28 -23.97 -7.60
CA ILE A 322 -5.56 -25.39 -7.82
C ILE A 322 -6.75 -25.51 -8.76
N GLU A 323 -6.65 -26.40 -9.75
CA GLU A 323 -7.75 -26.68 -10.68
C GLU A 323 -8.68 -27.74 -10.11
N TYR A 324 -9.96 -27.48 -10.24
CA TYR A 324 -11.05 -28.38 -9.86
C TYR A 324 -11.98 -28.56 -11.04
N LYS A 325 -12.70 -29.68 -11.05
CA LYS A 325 -13.72 -29.99 -12.04
C LYS A 325 -15.00 -30.44 -11.34
N ILE A 326 -16.11 -29.83 -11.69
CA ILE A 326 -17.46 -30.26 -11.31
C ILE A 326 -18.08 -30.93 -12.54
N LYS A 327 -18.57 -32.15 -12.39
CA LYS A 327 -19.35 -32.85 -13.39
C LYS A 327 -20.77 -33.05 -12.90
N ALA A 328 -21.71 -32.36 -13.53
CA ALA A 328 -23.14 -32.52 -13.28
C ALA A 328 -23.75 -33.43 -14.35
N SER A 329 -24.44 -34.46 -13.92
CA SER A 329 -25.18 -35.41 -14.76
C SER A 329 -26.60 -35.58 -14.26
N ASN A 330 -27.46 -36.12 -15.09
CA ASN A 330 -28.86 -36.41 -14.77
C ASN A 330 -29.65 -35.19 -14.19
N MET A 331 -29.36 -34.01 -14.69
CA MET A 331 -29.88 -32.74 -14.16
C MET A 331 -31.39 -32.60 -14.23
N ALA A 332 -32.04 -33.36 -15.14
CA ALA A 332 -33.50 -33.29 -15.34
C ALA A 332 -34.32 -34.08 -14.30
N ALA A 333 -33.66 -34.94 -13.51
CA ALA A 333 -34.32 -35.76 -12.49
C ALA A 333 -33.57 -35.71 -11.17
N ASN A 334 -32.77 -36.71 -10.87
CA ASN A 334 -31.91 -36.72 -9.67
C ASN A 334 -30.50 -36.32 -10.09
N GLN A 335 -30.23 -35.02 -10.01
CA GLN A 335 -28.93 -34.50 -10.38
C GLN A 335 -27.83 -35.12 -9.54
N LYS A 336 -26.84 -35.71 -10.22
CA LYS A 336 -25.61 -36.22 -9.62
C LYS A 336 -24.49 -35.25 -9.89
N ILE A 337 -23.79 -34.85 -8.84
CA ILE A 337 -22.62 -34.00 -8.93
C ILE A 337 -21.41 -34.77 -8.44
N GLU A 338 -20.37 -34.75 -9.24
CA GLU A 338 -19.06 -35.32 -8.91
C GLU A 338 -18.05 -34.20 -8.98
N ILE A 339 -17.21 -34.07 -7.94
CA ILE A 339 -16.21 -33.01 -7.80
C ILE A 339 -14.84 -33.65 -7.82
N PHE A 340 -13.96 -33.11 -8.62
CA PHE A 340 -12.60 -33.58 -8.78
C PHE A 340 -11.60 -32.47 -8.54
N LYS A 341 -10.47 -32.81 -7.94
CA LYS A 341 -9.30 -31.96 -7.76
C LYS A 341 -8.17 -32.48 -8.65
N LEU A 342 -7.51 -31.58 -9.37
CA LEU A 342 -6.32 -31.90 -10.14
C LEU A 342 -5.11 -32.02 -9.21
N LYS A 343 -4.39 -33.13 -9.27
CA LYS A 343 -3.13 -33.36 -8.54
C LYS A 343 -1.92 -32.90 -9.36
N ASP A 344 -0.78 -32.81 -8.71
CA ASP A 344 0.49 -32.44 -9.34
C ASP A 344 0.94 -33.39 -10.44
N ASP A 345 0.54 -34.66 -10.34
CA ASP A 345 0.77 -35.71 -11.37
C ASP A 345 -0.19 -35.66 -12.56
N SER A 346 -1.01 -34.60 -12.64
CA SER A 346 -2.07 -34.40 -13.65
C SER A 346 -3.22 -35.41 -13.57
N SER A 347 -3.34 -36.21 -12.52
CA SER A 347 -4.49 -37.08 -12.25
C SER A 347 -5.61 -36.34 -11.52
N TRP A 348 -6.85 -36.87 -11.66
CA TRP A 348 -8.02 -36.33 -10.99
C TRP A 348 -8.40 -37.16 -9.77
N GLU A 349 -8.54 -36.52 -8.62
CA GLU A 349 -9.00 -37.09 -7.36
C GLU A 349 -10.43 -36.67 -7.07
N ILE A 350 -11.30 -37.63 -6.71
CA ILE A 350 -12.70 -37.36 -6.33
C ILE A 350 -12.70 -36.75 -4.92
N ILE A 351 -13.46 -35.68 -4.76
CA ILE A 351 -13.75 -35.07 -3.47
C ILE A 351 -15.13 -35.53 -3.01
N THR A 352 -15.20 -36.03 -1.78
CA THR A 352 -16.44 -36.57 -1.18
C THR A 352 -17.07 -35.61 -0.14
N ASP A 353 -16.59 -34.37 -0.04
CA ASP A 353 -17.09 -33.37 0.89
C ASP A 353 -18.38 -32.72 0.35
N ASP A 354 -19.51 -32.98 1.02
CA ASP A 354 -20.83 -32.47 0.64
C ASP A 354 -20.92 -30.93 0.73
N GLY A 355 -20.12 -30.29 1.58
CA GLY A 355 -20.06 -28.83 1.75
C GLY A 355 -19.13 -28.13 0.75
N PHE A 356 -18.44 -28.86 -0.11
CA PHE A 356 -17.40 -28.29 -0.99
C PHE A 356 -17.91 -27.18 -1.93
N LEU A 357 -19.20 -27.20 -2.33
CA LEU A 357 -19.80 -26.18 -3.18
C LEU A 357 -20.27 -24.91 -2.45
N ASP A 358 -20.33 -24.93 -1.12
CA ASP A 358 -20.86 -23.80 -0.33
C ASP A 358 -19.94 -22.57 -0.43
N PHE A 359 -18.65 -22.78 -0.67
CA PHE A 359 -17.70 -21.68 -0.90
C PHE A 359 -17.83 -21.02 -2.28
N PHE A 360 -18.59 -21.62 -3.21
CA PHE A 360 -18.73 -21.13 -4.57
C PHE A 360 -19.76 -20.01 -4.61
N GLU A 361 -19.33 -18.81 -4.22
CA GLU A 361 -20.12 -17.61 -4.33
C GLU A 361 -20.05 -17.09 -5.76
N PHE A 362 -21.16 -17.13 -6.48
CA PHE A 362 -21.27 -16.49 -7.77
C PHE A 362 -22.66 -15.91 -7.96
N GLU A 363 -22.72 -14.72 -8.50
CA GLU A 363 -23.97 -14.04 -8.78
C GLU A 363 -24.36 -14.19 -10.25
N HIS A 364 -25.60 -14.55 -10.48
CA HIS A 364 -26.14 -14.71 -11.83
C HIS A 364 -27.42 -13.89 -11.96
N TYR A 365 -27.48 -13.09 -13.01
CA TYR A 365 -28.62 -12.25 -13.32
C TYR A 365 -29.18 -12.56 -14.70
N SER A 366 -30.48 -12.85 -14.77
CA SER A 366 -31.18 -12.86 -16.05
C SER A 366 -31.51 -11.41 -16.46
N GLN A 367 -31.76 -11.19 -17.75
CA GLN A 367 -32.18 -9.87 -18.24
C GLN A 367 -33.43 -9.33 -17.51
N LYS A 368 -34.40 -10.19 -17.20
CA LYS A 368 -35.60 -9.82 -16.44
C LYS A 368 -35.25 -9.41 -15.00
N GLN A 369 -34.32 -10.13 -14.37
CA GLN A 369 -33.87 -9.78 -13.00
C GLN A 369 -33.16 -8.42 -12.97
N ILE A 370 -32.30 -8.12 -13.96
CA ILE A 370 -31.65 -6.80 -14.08
C ILE A 370 -32.70 -5.69 -14.19
N TYR A 371 -33.74 -5.92 -14.98
CA TYR A 371 -34.83 -4.97 -15.14
C TYR A 371 -35.60 -4.71 -13.83
N GLU A 372 -35.91 -5.79 -13.07
CA GLU A 372 -36.59 -5.67 -11.77
C GLU A 372 -35.69 -5.02 -10.71
N ILE A 373 -34.39 -5.29 -10.74
CA ILE A 373 -33.42 -4.62 -9.88
C ILE A 373 -33.38 -3.13 -10.18
N ALA A 374 -33.38 -2.76 -11.46
CA ALA A 374 -33.34 -1.36 -11.89
C ALA A 374 -34.62 -0.58 -11.49
N LYS A 375 -35.78 -1.24 -11.36
CA LYS A 375 -37.02 -0.64 -10.90
C LYS A 375 -37.03 -0.30 -9.41
N LYS A 376 -36.23 -0.98 -8.59
CA LYS A 376 -36.17 -0.77 -7.13
C LYS A 376 -35.01 0.17 -6.79
N PRO A 377 -35.27 1.42 -6.35
CA PRO A 377 -34.22 2.43 -6.17
C PRO A 377 -33.05 1.98 -5.27
N ASN A 378 -33.33 1.16 -4.25
CA ASN A 378 -32.33 0.74 -3.28
C ASN A 378 -31.61 -0.57 -3.67
N SER A 379 -32.15 -1.38 -4.59
CA SER A 379 -31.59 -2.71 -4.82
C SER A 379 -30.26 -2.68 -5.60
N LEU A 380 -30.06 -1.68 -6.45
CA LEU A 380 -28.77 -1.45 -7.10
C LEU A 380 -27.71 -0.99 -6.09
N ARG A 381 -28.10 -0.07 -5.21
CA ARG A 381 -27.23 0.40 -4.12
C ARG A 381 -26.83 -0.74 -3.19
N GLU A 382 -27.77 -1.54 -2.74
CA GLU A 382 -27.49 -2.70 -1.86
C GLU A 382 -26.50 -3.68 -2.49
N ARG A 383 -26.57 -3.86 -3.82
CA ARG A 383 -25.65 -4.75 -4.54
C ARG A 383 -24.26 -4.16 -4.70
N ILE A 384 -24.16 -2.87 -5.00
CA ILE A 384 -22.88 -2.15 -5.00
C ILE A 384 -22.28 -2.21 -3.58
N ASP A 385 -23.09 -1.92 -2.56
CA ASP A 385 -22.69 -1.98 -1.16
C ASP A 385 -22.21 -3.39 -0.75
N ASN A 386 -22.81 -4.44 -1.30
CA ASN A 386 -22.36 -5.82 -1.05
C ASN A 386 -21.05 -6.16 -1.77
N ALA A 387 -20.84 -5.66 -2.99
CA ALA A 387 -19.59 -5.89 -3.73
C ALA A 387 -18.37 -5.28 -3.02
N ILE A 388 -18.57 -4.16 -2.32
CA ILE A 388 -17.52 -3.45 -1.57
C ILE A 388 -17.72 -3.61 -0.03
N LYS A 389 -18.44 -4.66 0.41
CA LYS A 389 -18.86 -4.82 1.80
C LYS A 389 -17.68 -4.78 2.77
N ASN A 390 -16.60 -5.48 2.47
CA ASN A 390 -15.43 -5.54 3.34
C ASN A 390 -14.76 -4.17 3.48
N GLU A 391 -14.56 -3.46 2.38
CA GLU A 391 -13.98 -2.12 2.36
C GLU A 391 -14.90 -1.12 3.08
N ARG A 392 -16.19 -1.17 2.77
CA ARG A 392 -17.21 -0.34 3.42
C ARG A 392 -17.28 -0.58 4.93
N ASP A 393 -17.28 -1.85 5.37
CA ASP A 393 -17.38 -2.20 6.78
C ASP A 393 -16.08 -1.83 7.52
N THR A 394 -14.92 -1.91 6.88
CA THR A 394 -13.66 -1.39 7.40
C THR A 394 -13.72 0.13 7.60
N LEU A 395 -14.07 0.87 6.56
CA LEU A 395 -14.22 2.34 6.63
C LEU A 395 -15.29 2.76 7.66
N LYS A 396 -16.39 2.02 7.75
CA LYS A 396 -17.45 2.28 8.74
C LYS A 396 -16.98 2.04 10.18
N ASN A 397 -16.14 1.04 10.39
CA ASN A 397 -15.54 0.78 11.70
C ASN A 397 -14.50 1.85 12.05
N GLU A 398 -13.66 2.25 11.11
CA GLU A 398 -12.72 3.36 11.26
C GLU A 398 -13.46 4.67 11.60
N TYR A 399 -14.52 4.99 10.84
CA TYR A 399 -15.36 6.15 11.13
C TYR A 399 -15.99 6.11 12.53
N LYS A 400 -16.51 4.95 12.96
CA LYS A 400 -17.05 4.78 14.32
C LYS A 400 -15.99 5.00 15.39
N THR A 401 -14.81 4.40 15.20
CA THR A 401 -13.69 4.53 16.13
C THR A 401 -13.24 5.98 16.26
N GLN A 402 -13.10 6.67 15.13
CA GLN A 402 -12.71 8.08 15.12
C GLN A 402 -13.81 8.99 15.70
N SER A 403 -15.06 8.72 15.37
CA SER A 403 -16.19 9.47 15.96
C SER A 403 -16.28 9.29 17.48
N ALA A 404 -15.96 8.09 17.98
CA ALA A 404 -15.89 7.84 19.42
C ALA A 404 -14.71 8.60 20.05
N LEU A 405 -13.55 8.59 19.41
CA LEU A 405 -12.37 9.35 19.86
C LEU A 405 -12.66 10.87 19.92
N ILE A 406 -13.27 11.42 18.88
CA ILE A 406 -13.67 12.83 18.85
C ILE A 406 -14.61 13.16 20.02
N ARG A 407 -15.63 12.33 20.27
CA ARG A 407 -16.56 12.54 21.41
C ARG A 407 -15.87 12.47 22.76
N THR A 408 -14.91 11.56 22.91
CA THR A 408 -14.09 11.45 24.14
C THR A 408 -13.29 12.73 24.36
N ILE A 409 -12.58 13.20 23.32
CA ILE A 409 -11.78 14.44 23.40
C ILE A 409 -12.67 15.67 23.64
N GLN A 410 -13.83 15.75 22.98
CA GLN A 410 -14.81 16.82 23.23
C GLN A 410 -15.31 16.79 24.67
N GLY A 411 -15.54 15.61 25.24
CA GLY A 411 -15.88 15.45 26.65
C GLY A 411 -14.78 15.95 27.59
N GLU A 412 -13.55 15.63 27.26
CA GLU A 412 -12.38 16.10 28.03
C GLU A 412 -12.15 17.60 27.95
N ILE A 413 -12.46 18.24 26.82
CA ILE A 413 -12.31 19.69 26.61
C ILE A 413 -13.52 20.47 27.18
N SER A 414 -14.68 19.84 27.36
CA SER A 414 -15.91 20.54 27.77
C SER A 414 -15.83 21.29 29.11
N GLY A 415 -14.83 20.95 29.94
CA GLY A 415 -14.57 21.63 31.21
C GLY A 415 -13.63 22.84 31.14
N LYS A 416 -13.01 23.14 29.98
CA LYS A 416 -11.96 24.16 29.82
C LYS A 416 -12.42 25.53 30.28
N GLY A 417 -13.54 26.02 29.79
CA GLY A 417 -14.06 27.36 30.16
C GLY A 417 -14.37 27.50 31.65
N LYS A 418 -14.79 26.42 32.30
CA LYS A 418 -14.99 26.44 33.76
C LYS A 418 -13.67 26.54 34.52
N LEU A 419 -12.67 25.75 34.08
CA LEU A 419 -11.32 25.81 34.64
C LEU A 419 -10.65 27.17 34.47
N GLU A 420 -10.82 27.83 33.32
CA GLU A 420 -10.31 29.16 33.05
C GLU A 420 -10.92 30.20 34.02
N THR A 421 -12.22 30.10 34.30
CA THR A 421 -12.90 30.95 35.26
C THR A 421 -12.39 30.71 36.68
N GLU A 422 -12.25 29.42 37.05
CA GLU A 422 -11.72 29.05 38.38
C GLU A 422 -10.27 29.54 38.58
N VAL A 423 -9.43 29.47 37.53
CA VAL A 423 -8.06 30.04 37.59
C VAL A 423 -8.07 31.55 37.75
N LYS A 424 -8.96 32.27 37.06
CA LYS A 424 -9.12 33.72 37.21
C LYS A 424 -9.54 34.11 38.63
N ASP A 425 -10.49 33.36 39.22
CA ASP A 425 -10.95 33.60 40.59
C ASP A 425 -9.84 33.34 41.62
N ILE A 426 -9.05 32.29 41.41
CA ILE A 426 -7.89 31.99 42.25
C ILE A 426 -6.83 33.06 42.12
N LEU A 427 -6.55 33.55 40.91
CA LEU A 427 -5.60 34.63 40.65
C LEU A 427 -6.01 35.93 41.38
N ALA A 428 -7.30 36.30 41.33
CA ALA A 428 -7.82 37.47 42.05
C ALA A 428 -7.63 37.30 43.56
N GLN A 429 -7.85 36.12 44.11
CA GLN A 429 -7.60 35.82 45.52
C GLN A 429 -6.09 35.89 45.87
N ILE A 430 -5.21 35.32 45.02
CA ILE A 430 -3.75 35.38 45.19
C ILE A 430 -3.25 36.85 45.17
N GLU A 431 -3.83 37.69 44.33
CA GLU A 431 -3.47 39.10 44.23
C GLU A 431 -3.76 39.89 45.53
N LEU A 432 -4.82 39.53 46.23
CA LEU A 432 -5.10 40.06 47.57
C LEU A 432 -4.03 39.69 48.62
N TYR A 433 -3.43 38.51 48.50
CA TYR A 433 -2.31 38.08 49.36
C TYR A 433 -0.95 38.64 48.91
N ASN A 434 -0.77 38.99 47.62
CA ASN A 434 0.49 39.54 47.08
C ASN A 434 0.85 40.95 47.58
N GLN A 435 -0.05 41.59 48.29
CA GLN A 435 0.22 42.86 48.94
C GLN A 435 1.09 42.73 50.22
N SER A 436 1.44 41.49 50.62
CA SER A 436 2.33 41.20 51.74
C SER A 436 3.58 40.45 51.30
N ASN A 437 4.73 40.63 51.97
CA ASN A 437 6.01 39.96 51.65
C ASN A 437 5.96 38.41 51.69
N ILE A 438 4.90 37.84 52.21
CA ILE A 438 4.73 36.40 52.42
C ILE A 438 4.62 35.65 51.09
N SER A 439 4.06 36.29 50.03
CA SER A 439 3.91 35.63 48.72
C SER A 439 5.26 35.28 48.07
N LYS A 440 6.31 36.05 48.37
CA LYS A 440 7.67 35.77 47.90
C LYS A 440 8.27 34.56 48.63
N LEU A 441 8.14 34.53 49.95
CA LEU A 441 8.63 33.45 50.79
C LEU A 441 7.96 32.12 50.47
N ILE A 442 6.68 32.12 50.15
CA ILE A 442 5.93 30.91 49.73
C ILE A 442 6.41 30.39 48.36
N LYS A 443 6.63 31.28 47.38
CA LYS A 443 7.17 30.87 46.08
C LYS A 443 8.57 30.26 46.19
N GLU A 444 9.39 30.79 47.06
CA GLU A 444 10.72 30.25 47.31
C GLU A 444 10.64 28.91 48.05
N ARG A 445 9.74 28.80 49.04
CA ARG A 445 9.50 27.59 49.80
C ARG A 445 8.95 26.44 48.92
N SER A 446 7.99 26.73 48.02
CA SER A 446 7.45 25.70 47.11
C SER A 446 8.51 25.07 46.22
N LYS A 447 9.48 25.88 45.72
CA LYS A 447 10.64 25.34 44.97
C LYS A 447 11.53 24.45 45.83
N PHE A 448 11.74 24.81 47.08
CA PHE A 448 12.52 24.00 48.01
C PHE A 448 11.82 22.65 48.31
N ILE A 449 10.49 22.67 48.48
CA ILE A 449 9.69 21.46 48.70
C ILE A 449 9.69 20.55 47.46
N GLU A 450 9.59 21.12 46.27
CA GLU A 450 9.68 20.36 45.00
C GLU A 450 11.05 19.71 44.86
N ASN A 451 12.13 20.46 45.13
CA ASN A 451 13.49 19.92 45.12
C ASN A 451 13.67 18.83 46.18
N GLN A 452 13.09 18.99 47.35
CA GLN A 452 13.09 17.97 48.42
C GLN A 452 12.36 16.71 47.94
N LYS A 453 11.23 16.83 47.29
CA LYS A 453 10.51 15.71 46.73
C LYS A 453 11.35 14.98 45.67
N ASN A 454 11.98 15.71 44.75
CA ASN A 454 12.87 15.09 43.76
C ASN A 454 14.03 14.32 44.38
N ILE A 455 14.59 14.82 45.48
CA ILE A 455 15.65 14.12 46.20
C ILE A 455 15.11 12.84 46.84
N ILE A 456 13.92 12.88 47.45
CA ILE A 456 13.26 11.71 48.04
C ILE A 456 12.89 10.68 47.00
N ASP A 457 12.36 11.10 45.86
CA ASP A 457 11.98 10.21 44.77
C ASP A 457 13.22 9.55 44.14
N PHE A 458 14.32 10.30 43.99
CA PHE A 458 15.62 9.76 43.58
C PHE A 458 16.15 8.73 44.56
N GLU A 459 16.08 8.99 45.88
CA GLU A 459 16.48 8.04 46.90
C GLU A 459 15.71 6.73 46.83
N LYS A 460 14.38 6.78 46.66
CA LYS A 460 13.53 5.62 46.46
C LYS A 460 13.85 4.85 45.18
N GLU A 461 14.13 5.56 44.09
CA GLU A 461 14.53 4.91 42.83
C GLU A 461 15.86 4.15 43.00
N LEU A 462 16.83 4.74 43.70
CA LEU A 462 18.10 4.09 44.02
C LEU A 462 17.89 2.84 44.86
N GLU A 463 17.02 2.87 45.86
CA GLU A 463 16.68 1.70 46.70
C GLU A 463 16.03 0.59 45.86
N THR A 464 15.12 0.94 44.96
CA THR A 464 14.49 -0.05 44.10
C THR A 464 15.50 -0.74 43.19
N LYS A 465 16.42 0.03 42.58
CA LYS A 465 17.49 -0.50 41.74
C LYS A 465 18.49 -1.34 42.53
N GLU A 466 18.88 -0.91 43.74
CA GLU A 466 19.75 -1.65 44.64
C GLU A 466 19.15 -3.02 44.98
N ASN A 467 17.87 -3.08 45.32
CA ASN A 467 17.18 -4.33 45.61
C ASN A 467 17.12 -5.27 44.39
N SER A 468 16.82 -4.71 43.19
CA SER A 468 16.80 -5.51 41.97
C SER A 468 18.17 -6.10 41.61
N ILE A 469 19.25 -5.35 41.82
CA ILE A 469 20.61 -5.83 41.60
C ILE A 469 20.95 -6.93 42.63
N LYS A 470 20.53 -6.75 43.88
CA LYS A 470 20.74 -7.74 44.92
C LYS A 470 20.02 -9.05 44.61
N GLU A 471 18.75 -9.01 44.20
CA GLU A 471 18.00 -10.18 43.75
C GLU A 471 18.69 -10.89 42.59
N PHE A 472 19.25 -10.13 41.65
CA PHE A 472 20.01 -10.68 40.52
C PHE A 472 21.28 -11.42 41.03
N ILE A 473 22.03 -10.84 41.97
CA ILE A 473 23.24 -11.45 42.53
C ILE A 473 22.91 -12.69 43.34
N ASP A 474 21.82 -12.67 44.11
CA ASP A 474 21.35 -13.81 44.90
C ASP A 474 20.97 -15.00 44.01
N GLY A 475 20.56 -14.72 42.73
CA GLY A 475 20.29 -15.74 41.71
C GLY A 475 21.54 -16.27 40.98
N ILE A 476 22.74 -15.79 41.29
CA ILE A 476 23.98 -16.28 40.67
C ILE A 476 24.48 -17.49 41.47
N ASP A 477 24.17 -18.68 40.97
CA ASP A 477 24.64 -19.93 41.54
C ASP A 477 25.73 -20.54 40.67
N SER A 478 26.70 -21.18 41.31
CA SER A 478 27.71 -21.96 40.60
C SER A 478 27.06 -23.16 39.92
N PRO A 479 27.37 -23.42 38.64
CA PRO A 479 26.85 -24.61 37.96
C PRO A 479 27.27 -25.87 38.74
N VAL A 480 26.34 -26.81 38.92
CA VAL A 480 26.58 -28.05 39.66
C VAL A 480 27.02 -29.14 38.69
N LEU A 481 28.17 -29.74 38.93
CA LEU A 481 28.65 -30.91 38.22
C LEU A 481 28.73 -32.09 39.20
N ASP A 482 27.97 -33.14 38.94
CA ASP A 482 28.05 -34.36 39.74
C ASP A 482 29.27 -35.20 39.31
N ILE A 483 30.37 -34.96 40.04
CA ILE A 483 31.67 -35.58 39.79
C ILE A 483 31.62 -37.09 40.10
N CYS A 484 30.69 -37.53 40.94
CA CYS A 484 30.56 -38.95 41.30
C CYS A 484 30.15 -39.84 40.14
N ASN A 485 29.53 -39.28 39.13
CA ASN A 485 29.09 -39.99 37.94
C ASN A 485 30.22 -40.30 36.91
N PHE A 486 31.44 -39.79 37.15
CA PHE A 486 32.59 -40.06 36.29
C PHE A 486 33.42 -41.25 36.79
N GLU A 487 34.13 -41.93 35.87
CA GLU A 487 35.08 -42.98 36.20
C GLU A 487 36.18 -42.46 37.15
N GLU A 488 36.64 -43.31 38.08
CA GLU A 488 37.55 -42.95 39.14
C GLU A 488 38.85 -42.29 38.62
N ALA A 489 39.34 -42.77 37.46
CA ALA A 489 40.54 -42.25 36.81
C ALA A 489 40.45 -40.76 36.41
N TYR A 490 39.25 -40.22 36.22
CA TYR A 490 39.03 -38.85 35.77
C TYR A 490 38.51 -37.91 36.86
N ARG A 491 38.05 -38.46 38.00
CA ARG A 491 37.42 -37.67 39.08
C ARG A 491 38.33 -36.57 39.61
N SER A 492 39.60 -36.85 39.78
CA SER A 492 40.57 -35.87 40.32
C SER A 492 40.72 -34.67 39.39
N SER A 493 40.93 -34.92 38.10
CA SER A 493 41.09 -33.86 37.11
C SER A 493 39.81 -33.03 36.91
N PHE A 494 38.65 -33.71 36.86
CA PHE A 494 37.36 -32.99 36.71
C PHE A 494 36.99 -32.22 37.99
N SER A 495 37.36 -32.74 39.18
CA SER A 495 37.21 -32.02 40.45
C SER A 495 38.04 -30.74 40.49
N GLU A 496 39.26 -30.77 39.98
CA GLU A 496 40.12 -29.59 39.90
C GLU A 496 39.56 -28.54 38.93
N TYR A 497 39.14 -28.95 37.71
CA TYR A 497 38.51 -28.07 36.75
C TYR A 497 37.20 -27.49 37.26
N TYR A 498 36.34 -28.31 37.88
CA TYR A 498 35.10 -27.86 38.50
C TYR A 498 35.35 -26.83 39.60
N SER A 499 36.30 -27.12 40.52
CA SER A 499 36.67 -26.19 41.59
C SER A 499 37.18 -24.85 41.01
N SER A 500 37.97 -24.91 39.95
CA SER A 500 38.46 -23.69 39.29
C SER A 500 37.31 -22.83 38.69
N VAL A 501 36.31 -23.47 38.10
CA VAL A 501 35.13 -22.78 37.56
C VAL A 501 34.26 -22.24 38.71
N SER A 502 33.97 -23.07 39.73
CA SER A 502 33.16 -22.67 40.88
C SER A 502 33.77 -21.47 41.60
N ASN A 503 35.08 -21.52 41.86
CA ASN A 503 35.80 -20.42 42.50
C ASN A 503 35.69 -19.11 41.68
N LYS A 504 35.69 -19.17 40.34
CA LYS A 504 35.48 -17.99 39.51
C LYS A 504 34.07 -17.41 39.61
N TYR A 505 33.07 -18.27 39.78
CA TYR A 505 31.70 -17.81 40.02
C TYR A 505 31.58 -17.13 41.38
N ASP A 506 32.19 -17.73 42.42
CA ASP A 506 32.23 -17.18 43.79
C ASP A 506 32.99 -15.84 43.80
N ASP A 507 34.14 -15.76 43.12
CA ASP A 507 34.90 -14.52 42.97
C ASP A 507 34.09 -13.44 42.26
N PHE A 508 33.35 -13.82 41.20
CA PHE A 508 32.46 -12.89 40.49
C PHE A 508 31.34 -12.40 41.40
N LYS A 509 30.68 -13.31 42.13
CA LYS A 509 29.61 -12.98 43.09
C LYS A 509 30.11 -12.03 44.17
N ASN A 510 31.29 -12.31 44.73
CA ASN A 510 31.92 -11.47 45.76
C ASN A 510 32.24 -10.07 45.23
N LYS A 511 32.80 -9.94 44.01
CA LYS A 511 33.04 -8.65 43.37
C LYS A 511 31.76 -7.85 43.14
N CYS A 512 30.68 -8.51 42.74
CA CYS A 512 29.38 -7.87 42.60
C CYS A 512 28.84 -7.36 43.94
N LEU A 513 29.03 -8.13 45.03
CA LEU A 513 28.67 -7.70 46.40
C LEU A 513 29.49 -6.49 46.87
N GLU A 514 30.81 -6.48 46.60
CA GLU A 514 31.67 -5.33 46.91
C GLU A 514 31.20 -4.09 46.15
N MET A 515 30.83 -4.22 44.84
CA MET A 515 30.29 -3.10 44.05
C MET A 515 28.96 -2.57 44.59
N ILE A 516 28.10 -3.44 45.15
CA ILE A 516 26.86 -3.00 45.83
C ILE A 516 27.18 -2.18 47.07
N ASP A 517 28.12 -2.67 47.89
CA ASP A 517 28.50 -1.94 49.10
C ASP A 517 29.13 -0.58 48.78
N ASP A 518 29.90 -0.48 47.70
CA ASP A 518 30.42 0.78 47.19
C ASP A 518 29.30 1.72 46.74
N LEU A 519 28.25 1.21 46.08
CA LEU A 519 27.06 1.99 45.71
C LEU A 519 26.32 2.49 46.96
N LYS A 520 26.14 1.67 47.99
CA LYS A 520 25.53 2.07 49.26
C LYS A 520 26.31 3.18 49.95
N ASN A 521 27.65 3.04 49.99
CA ASN A 521 28.53 4.05 50.54
C ASN A 521 28.41 5.38 49.76
N SER A 522 28.37 5.29 48.44
CA SER A 522 28.18 6.46 47.55
C SER A 522 26.82 7.14 47.79
N LYS A 523 25.74 6.35 47.96
CA LYS A 523 24.41 6.86 48.34
C LYS A 523 24.46 7.60 49.67
N THR A 524 25.07 6.98 50.69
CA THR A 524 25.20 7.58 52.02
C THR A 524 25.96 8.91 51.96
N LEU A 525 27.07 8.93 51.23
CA LEU A 525 27.87 10.14 51.05
C LEU A 525 27.08 11.23 50.27
N PHE A 526 26.31 10.84 49.27
CA PHE A 526 25.45 11.77 48.55
C PHE A 526 24.44 12.41 49.51
N MET A 527 23.72 11.65 50.30
CA MET A 527 22.74 12.16 51.27
C MET A 527 23.36 13.07 52.34
N GLN A 528 24.57 12.73 52.79
CA GLN A 528 25.33 13.62 53.70
C GLN A 528 25.68 14.96 53.01
N LYS A 529 26.11 14.91 51.74
CA LYS A 529 26.38 16.13 50.96
C LYS A 529 25.13 16.98 50.75
N VAL A 530 23.98 16.37 50.49
CA VAL A 530 22.69 17.08 50.42
C VAL A 530 22.39 17.76 51.74
N LYS A 531 22.51 17.05 52.85
CA LYS A 531 22.25 17.61 54.19
C LYS A 531 23.15 18.79 54.53
N ASN A 532 24.42 18.76 54.11
CA ASN A 532 25.41 19.80 54.35
C ASN A 532 25.53 20.82 53.21
N SER A 533 24.61 20.80 52.24
CA SER A 533 24.63 21.68 51.10
C SER A 533 24.08 23.07 51.44
N LYS A 534 24.55 24.05 50.70
CA LYS A 534 23.99 25.41 50.73
C LYS A 534 22.47 25.39 50.48
N TRP A 535 21.98 24.49 49.65
CA TRP A 535 20.54 24.33 49.42
C TRP A 535 19.78 24.00 50.71
N ASN A 536 20.29 23.13 51.54
CA ASN A 536 19.64 22.77 52.82
C ASN A 536 19.73 23.90 53.86
N GLU A 537 20.83 24.68 53.86
CA GLU A 537 20.95 25.89 54.67
C GLU A 537 19.94 26.96 54.26
N ASP A 538 19.85 27.22 52.95
CA ASP A 538 18.90 28.21 52.37
C ASP A 538 17.45 27.78 52.63
N PHE A 539 17.14 26.46 52.51
CA PHE A 539 15.83 25.90 52.82
C PHE A 539 15.46 26.08 54.31
N THR A 540 16.39 25.82 55.20
CA THR A 540 16.18 25.98 56.64
C THR A 540 15.96 27.45 57.00
N THR A 541 16.73 28.35 56.40
CA THR A 541 16.60 29.80 56.56
C THR A 541 15.27 30.31 56.06
N ASN A 542 14.86 29.88 54.87
CA ASN A 542 13.56 30.23 54.26
C ASN A 542 12.40 29.73 55.15
N ASN A 543 12.45 28.50 55.64
CA ASN A 543 11.43 27.96 56.54
C ASN A 543 11.32 28.76 57.84
N LYS A 544 12.44 29.20 58.42
CA LYS A 544 12.43 30.02 59.62
C LYS A 544 11.82 31.41 59.37
N ALA A 545 12.22 32.08 58.28
CA ALA A 545 11.65 33.34 57.86
C ALA A 545 10.14 33.24 57.56
N PHE A 546 9.73 32.11 56.97
CA PHE A 546 8.33 31.83 56.71
C PHE A 546 7.49 31.69 57.97
N GLU A 547 7.96 30.92 58.96
CA GLU A 547 7.24 30.78 60.23
C GLU A 547 7.19 32.09 61.04
N GLU A 548 8.26 32.93 60.98
CA GLU A 548 8.27 34.23 61.58
C GLU A 548 7.22 35.18 60.94
N GLU A 549 7.08 35.14 59.62
CA GLU A 549 6.11 35.98 58.92
C GLU A 549 4.67 35.45 59.08
N LYS A 550 4.49 34.16 59.21
CA LYS A 550 3.21 33.52 59.53
C LYS A 550 2.68 33.93 60.88
N GLU A 551 3.56 34.00 61.90
CA GLU A 551 3.18 34.50 63.23
C GLU A 551 2.78 35.98 63.22
N LYS A 552 3.48 36.82 62.44
CA LYS A 552 3.10 38.24 62.26
C LYS A 552 1.71 38.40 61.62
N LEU A 553 1.37 37.56 60.67
CA LEU A 553 0.04 37.59 60.00
C LEU A 553 -1.08 37.09 60.89
N LYS A 554 -0.81 36.10 61.78
CA LYS A 554 -1.75 35.69 62.81
C LYS A 554 -2.16 36.88 63.72
N VAL A 555 -1.20 37.70 64.08
CA VAL A 555 -1.42 38.87 64.91
C VAL A 555 -2.30 39.92 64.19
N LEU A 556 -2.27 39.96 62.86
CA LEU A 556 -3.06 40.84 62.01
C LEU A 556 -4.46 40.25 61.63
N GLY A 557 -4.84 39.10 62.21
CA GLY A 557 -6.16 38.48 61.97
C GLY A 557 -6.30 37.78 60.62
N LEU A 558 -5.21 37.64 59.86
CA LEU A 558 -5.15 36.91 58.61
C LEU A 558 -4.66 35.45 58.92
N SER A 559 -5.56 34.66 59.47
CA SER A 559 -5.18 33.37 60.09
C SER A 559 -5.10 32.16 59.14
N ASP A 560 -5.18 32.33 57.83
CA ASP A 560 -5.27 31.17 56.92
C ASP A 560 -4.20 31.16 55.81
N LEU A 561 -2.94 31.04 56.23
CA LEU A 561 -1.80 30.79 55.33
C LEU A 561 -1.84 29.44 54.68
N ASP A 562 -2.42 28.42 55.35
CA ASP A 562 -2.64 27.12 54.76
C ASP A 562 -3.61 27.21 53.56
N ASN A 563 -4.52 28.17 53.60
CA ASN A 563 -5.40 28.47 52.47
C ASN A 563 -4.65 29.09 51.29
N PHE A 564 -3.66 29.94 51.51
CA PHE A 564 -2.85 30.54 50.45
C PHE A 564 -1.94 29.54 49.76
N GLU A 565 -1.28 28.62 50.49
CA GLU A 565 -0.54 27.51 49.91
C GLU A 565 -1.43 26.59 49.09
N ARG A 566 -2.64 26.26 49.59
CA ARG A 566 -3.65 25.49 48.85
C ARG A 566 -4.11 26.21 47.59
N LEU A 567 -4.26 27.52 47.60
CA LEU A 567 -4.64 28.33 46.44
C LEU A 567 -3.54 28.26 45.37
N ILE A 568 -2.25 28.40 45.76
CA ILE A 568 -1.12 28.30 44.82
C ILE A 568 -1.06 26.89 44.22
N GLN A 569 -1.13 25.85 45.02
CA GLN A 569 -1.15 24.46 44.54
C GLN A 569 -2.34 24.20 43.61
N SER A 570 -3.54 24.65 44.02
CA SER A 570 -4.76 24.53 43.21
C SER A 570 -4.66 25.25 41.88
N LYS A 571 -3.99 26.45 41.86
CA LYS A 571 -3.71 27.18 40.63
C LYS A 571 -2.81 26.40 39.71
N GLU A 572 -1.66 25.90 40.20
CA GLU A 572 -0.69 25.15 39.41
C GLU A 572 -1.30 23.87 38.84
N GLU A 573 -2.09 23.14 39.65
CA GLU A 573 -2.79 21.94 39.19
C GLU A 573 -3.81 22.27 38.08
N LYS A 574 -4.54 23.38 38.21
CA LYS A 574 -5.54 23.80 37.22
C LYS A 574 -4.91 24.36 35.95
N GLU A 575 -3.82 25.13 36.05
CA GLU A 575 -3.04 25.60 34.90
C GLU A 575 -2.41 24.41 34.12
N ASN A 576 -1.87 23.41 34.81
CA ASN A 576 -1.37 22.19 34.18
C ASN A 576 -2.47 21.44 33.46
N LYS A 577 -3.68 21.32 34.06
CA LYS A 577 -4.83 20.69 33.39
C LYS A 577 -5.27 21.50 32.16
N LEU A 578 -5.27 22.82 32.22
CA LEU A 578 -5.56 23.71 31.09
C LEU A 578 -4.56 23.48 29.95
N THR A 579 -3.26 23.47 30.25
CA THR A 579 -2.20 23.24 29.25
C THR A 579 -2.36 21.87 28.57
N VAL A 580 -2.76 20.83 29.32
CA VAL A 580 -3.05 19.51 28.74
C VAL A 580 -4.27 19.55 27.83
N MET A 581 -5.32 20.28 28.22
CA MET A 581 -6.53 20.45 27.40
C MET A 581 -6.23 21.24 26.13
N GLU A 582 -5.42 22.29 26.18
CA GLU A 582 -5.00 23.09 25.02
C GLU A 582 -4.21 22.24 24.01
N LYS A 583 -3.25 21.45 24.47
CA LYS A 583 -2.51 20.51 23.60
C LYS A 583 -3.41 19.48 22.93
N LYS A 584 -4.44 18.99 23.64
CA LYS A 584 -5.42 18.06 23.08
C LYS A 584 -6.32 18.75 22.03
N GLU A 585 -6.72 19.98 22.28
CA GLU A 585 -7.50 20.79 21.34
C GLU A 585 -6.72 21.06 20.05
N GLU A 586 -5.44 21.45 20.15
CA GLU A 586 -4.54 21.62 19.01
C GLU A 586 -4.34 20.33 18.21
N SER A 587 -4.15 19.20 18.91
CA SER A 587 -4.04 17.89 18.27
C SER A 587 -5.30 17.51 17.51
N LEU A 588 -6.49 17.78 18.07
CA LEU A 588 -7.76 17.53 17.42
C LEU A 588 -7.96 18.40 16.18
N LEU A 589 -7.62 19.69 16.27
CA LEU A 589 -7.68 20.61 15.13
C LEU A 589 -6.73 20.18 14.00
N HIS A 590 -5.54 19.71 14.35
CA HIS A 590 -4.57 19.18 13.39
C HIS A 590 -5.06 17.88 12.72
N GLU A 591 -5.70 17.00 13.45
CA GLU A 591 -6.29 15.79 12.88
C GLU A 591 -7.49 16.07 11.98
N ILE A 592 -8.30 17.06 12.32
CA ILE A 592 -9.43 17.50 11.49
C ILE A 592 -8.90 18.13 10.18
N SER A 593 -7.88 18.99 10.26
CA SER A 593 -7.31 19.67 9.09
C SER A 593 -6.56 18.74 8.12
N LYS A 594 -6.16 17.55 8.53
CA LYS A 594 -5.56 16.55 7.65
C LYS A 594 -6.57 15.76 6.82
N LYS A 595 -7.87 15.91 7.11
CA LYS A 595 -8.95 15.12 6.51
C LYS A 595 -9.85 15.90 5.55
N ASP A 596 -9.69 17.22 5.49
CA ASP A 596 -10.22 18.07 4.43
C ASP A 596 -9.23 18.12 3.25
#